data_c7752b2e4ed9b33508a01b1a01f40c35
#
_entry.id   c7752b2e4ed9b33508a01b1a01f40c35
#
_cell.length_a   1.000
_cell.length_b   1.000
_cell.length_c   1.000
_cell.angle_alpha   90.00
_cell.angle_beta   90.00
_cell.angle_gamma   90.00
#
_symmetry.space_group_name_H-M   'P 1'
#
loop_
_entity.id
_entity.type
_entity.pdbx_description
1 polymer ?
#
loop_
_entity_poly.entity_id
_entity_poly.type
_entity_poly.pdbx_seq_one_letter_code
_entity_poly.pdbx_strand_id
1 'polypeptide(L)'
;MTTRVLIVDDEANIRRMLGALLKSEGFDVAEAPNGNAALLVIDELHPDAILLDLMMPPGPDGIATLEKIRERDGSVPVVMMSGKAQLTDAVRAIKHGAFQFLEKPLTPEAVLITLRSALELTRTQAENRALKSQLKRPRIEMVGSTEGMRKVAEAISQVSPTEARVLVYGESGTGKELVANAIHQAGRRAGKPIVSVNCAAIPRDLVESEMFGHERGAFTGATERRMGRFELADGGTLFLDEVGDLNLEAQAKLLRVLETGEIQRLGAERIQRVDVRVISATNQRLDQGVAAGTFREDLYFRLAVFPIELPPLRHRIDDLPALIQHLAERIRGHQAPVFTAEALVSMAGYDWPGNVRELANVIERLSIIGGPEIDAALVRQVLPRSNLRAESAPSGDAVGHAGSVDLQGRSLSNLLDDYERALVREGLARAQGNVAEAARALQTDRANLYRRMKRLGLS
;
A
#
# COMPACT_ATOMS: atom_id res chain seq x y z
N MET A 1 32.76 11.91 0.14
CA MET A 1 33.15 12.26 1.53
C MET A 1 34.07 11.18 2.03
N THR A 2 35.19 11.53 2.64
CA THR A 2 36.13 10.56 3.25
C THR A 2 35.55 10.08 4.57
N THR A 3 35.49 8.75 4.77
CA THR A 3 34.96 8.13 5.99
C THR A 3 35.88 8.39 7.16
N ARG A 4 35.37 8.94 8.25
CA ARG A 4 36.15 9.33 9.42
C ARG A 4 36.07 8.29 10.53
N VAL A 5 37.22 7.85 11.01
CA VAL A 5 37.36 6.86 12.11
C VAL A 5 38.05 7.48 13.29
N LEU A 6 37.45 7.36 14.49
CA LEU A 6 38.05 7.77 15.76
C LEU A 6 38.73 6.56 16.40
N ILE A 7 40.01 6.71 16.74
CA ILE A 7 40.78 5.72 17.48
C ILE A 7 40.95 6.21 18.93
N VAL A 8 40.48 5.41 19.89
CA VAL A 8 40.55 5.71 21.31
C VAL A 8 41.34 4.59 22.01
N ASP A 9 42.52 4.92 22.46
CA ASP A 9 43.45 3.99 23.11
C ASP A 9 44.44 4.81 23.93
N ASP A 10 44.87 4.38 25.13
CA ASP A 10 45.83 5.11 25.95
C ASP A 10 47.27 4.96 25.43
N GLU A 11 47.57 3.86 24.71
CA GLU A 11 48.86 3.58 24.10
C GLU A 11 49.11 4.38 22.81
N ALA A 12 49.99 5.37 22.83
CA ALA A 12 50.31 6.20 21.66
C ALA A 12 50.84 5.39 20.46
N ASN A 13 51.51 4.28 20.73
CA ASN A 13 52.06 3.41 19.67
C ASN A 13 50.94 2.69 18.91
N ILE A 14 49.91 2.22 19.60
CA ILE A 14 48.73 1.58 19.01
C ILE A 14 47.95 2.61 18.16
N ARG A 15 47.70 3.81 18.70
CA ARG A 15 47.03 4.88 17.92
C ARG A 15 47.82 5.21 16.65
N ARG A 16 49.14 5.38 16.71
CA ARG A 16 49.97 5.66 15.54
C ARG A 16 49.92 4.51 14.51
N MET A 17 50.06 3.27 14.98
CA MET A 17 50.01 2.09 14.10
C MET A 17 48.66 1.98 13.39
N LEU A 18 47.52 2.06 14.11
CA LEU A 18 46.19 2.02 13.56
C LEU A 18 45.92 3.24 12.67
N GLY A 19 46.38 4.42 13.06
CA GLY A 19 46.26 5.65 12.31
C GLY A 19 46.97 5.57 10.96
N ALA A 20 48.23 5.01 10.93
CA ALA A 20 48.97 4.79 9.70
C ALA A 20 48.24 3.78 8.78
N LEU A 21 47.76 2.65 9.35
CA LEU A 21 47.00 1.63 8.62
C LEU A 21 45.77 2.20 7.97
N LEU A 22 44.91 2.90 8.76
CA LEU A 22 43.65 3.41 8.28
C LEU A 22 43.84 4.55 7.26
N LYS A 23 44.81 5.42 7.46
CA LYS A 23 45.17 6.46 6.47
C LYS A 23 45.64 5.86 5.15
N SER A 24 46.42 4.78 5.16
CA SER A 24 46.85 4.09 3.93
C SER A 24 45.70 3.45 3.15
N GLU A 25 44.59 3.13 3.84
CA GLU A 25 43.33 2.60 3.28
C GLU A 25 42.31 3.69 2.92
N GLY A 26 42.70 4.98 3.03
CA GLY A 26 41.91 6.13 2.60
C GLY A 26 40.89 6.66 3.63
N PHE A 27 40.97 6.24 4.89
CA PHE A 27 40.16 6.79 5.98
C PHE A 27 40.74 8.12 6.51
N ASP A 28 39.84 9.03 6.91
CA ASP A 28 40.19 10.19 7.75
C ASP A 28 40.24 9.73 9.20
N VAL A 29 41.34 10.03 9.93
CA VAL A 29 41.57 9.46 11.27
C VAL A 29 41.71 10.55 12.28
N ALA A 30 40.86 10.48 13.33
CA ALA A 30 40.98 11.24 14.58
C ALA A 30 41.50 10.31 15.69
N GLU A 31 42.21 10.87 16.65
CA GLU A 31 42.79 10.13 17.77
C GLU A 31 42.37 10.75 19.12
N ALA A 32 42.13 9.90 20.12
CA ALA A 32 41.88 10.32 21.50
C ALA A 32 42.64 9.39 22.46
N PRO A 33 43.31 9.94 23.49
CA PRO A 33 44.10 9.14 24.41
C PRO A 33 43.28 8.49 25.55
N ASN A 34 42.01 8.84 25.72
CA ASN A 34 41.12 8.31 26.75
C ASN A 34 39.65 8.60 26.43
N GLY A 35 38.73 8.02 27.22
CA GLY A 35 37.29 8.16 27.00
C GLY A 35 36.78 9.61 27.10
N ASN A 36 37.32 10.44 28.02
CA ASN A 36 36.87 11.84 28.13
C ASN A 36 37.26 12.67 26.90
N ALA A 37 38.50 12.50 26.39
CA ALA A 37 38.93 13.14 25.15
C ALA A 37 38.12 12.63 23.94
N ALA A 38 37.81 11.34 23.92
CA ALA A 38 36.97 10.74 22.85
C ALA A 38 35.58 11.41 22.78
N LEU A 39 34.93 11.65 23.90
CA LEU A 39 33.60 12.28 23.94
C LEU A 39 33.63 13.71 23.39
N LEU A 40 34.70 14.48 23.60
CA LEU A 40 34.86 15.80 23.01
C LEU A 40 35.05 15.75 21.50
N VAL A 41 35.90 14.82 21.04
CA VAL A 41 36.14 14.60 19.60
C VAL A 41 34.88 14.13 18.89
N ILE A 42 34.05 13.29 19.51
CA ILE A 42 32.79 12.82 18.94
C ILE A 42 31.83 13.99 18.74
N ASP A 43 31.70 14.90 19.68
CA ASP A 43 30.82 16.06 19.61
C ASP A 43 31.27 17.08 18.53
N GLU A 44 32.59 17.19 18.26
CA GLU A 44 33.14 18.08 17.22
C GLU A 44 33.14 17.49 15.81
N LEU A 45 33.57 16.23 15.69
CA LEU A 45 33.93 15.64 14.38
C LEU A 45 32.92 14.64 13.85
N HIS A 46 31.97 14.18 14.63
CA HIS A 46 30.95 13.19 14.27
C HIS A 46 31.55 12.03 13.45
N PRO A 47 32.37 11.14 14.06
CA PRO A 47 33.02 10.06 13.33
C PRO A 47 32.03 9.02 12.83
N ASP A 48 32.33 8.42 11.66
CA ASP A 48 31.51 7.35 11.06
C ASP A 48 31.70 6.00 11.76
N ALA A 49 32.83 5.79 12.45
CA ALA A 49 33.08 4.61 13.28
C ALA A 49 34.10 4.91 14.38
N ILE A 50 34.09 4.11 15.45
CA ILE A 50 34.96 4.26 16.58
C ILE A 50 35.66 2.92 16.91
N LEU A 51 36.99 2.95 17.02
CA LEU A 51 37.80 1.89 17.63
C LEU A 51 38.12 2.30 19.07
N LEU A 52 37.63 1.53 20.07
CA LEU A 52 37.67 1.91 21.47
C LEU A 52 38.36 0.84 22.30
N ASP A 53 39.45 1.21 22.96
CA ASP A 53 40.10 0.31 23.90
C ASP A 53 39.26 0.10 25.17
N LEU A 54 39.29 -1.10 25.70
CA LEU A 54 38.58 -1.48 26.92
C LEU A 54 39.23 -0.86 28.17
N MET A 55 40.56 -0.83 28.24
CA MET A 55 41.33 -0.45 29.42
C MET A 55 42.15 0.81 29.14
N MET A 56 41.74 1.95 29.68
CA MET A 56 42.38 3.26 29.43
C MET A 56 42.56 4.04 30.72
N PRO A 57 43.50 3.68 31.60
CA PRO A 57 43.81 4.48 32.77
C PRO A 57 44.59 5.79 32.41
N PRO A 58 44.41 6.94 33.08
CA PRO A 58 43.37 7.21 34.09
C PRO A 58 42.07 7.71 33.45
N GLY A 59 40.91 7.24 33.96
CA GLY A 59 39.61 7.73 33.50
C GLY A 59 38.56 6.63 33.41
N PRO A 60 37.42 6.90 32.79
CA PRO A 60 36.38 5.90 32.56
C PRO A 60 36.92 4.78 31.66
N ASP A 61 36.61 3.54 31.99
CA ASP A 61 36.94 2.40 31.13
C ASP A 61 36.18 2.45 29.79
N GLY A 62 36.55 1.57 28.88
CA GLY A 62 35.94 1.53 27.55
C GLY A 62 34.44 1.25 27.58
N ILE A 63 33.93 0.46 28.56
CA ILE A 63 32.50 0.16 28.67
C ILE A 63 31.74 1.39 29.14
N ALA A 64 32.19 2.08 30.17
CA ALA A 64 31.58 3.33 30.63
C ALA A 64 31.63 4.43 29.56
N THR A 65 32.68 4.44 28.73
CA THR A 65 32.78 5.34 27.58
C THR A 65 31.76 4.95 26.49
N LEU A 66 31.60 3.66 26.18
CA LEU A 66 30.60 3.13 25.24
C LEU A 66 29.18 3.50 25.65
N GLU A 67 28.82 3.36 26.92
CA GLU A 67 27.51 3.75 27.45
C GLU A 67 27.24 5.23 27.18
N LYS A 68 28.16 6.12 27.48
CA LYS A 68 28.03 7.55 27.21
C LYS A 68 27.95 7.86 25.70
N ILE A 69 28.64 7.12 24.84
CA ILE A 69 28.51 7.24 23.39
C ILE A 69 27.10 6.83 22.98
N ARG A 70 26.54 5.75 23.50
CA ARG A 70 25.19 5.27 23.18
C ARG A 70 24.09 6.21 23.65
N GLU A 71 24.28 6.92 24.75
CA GLU A 71 23.36 7.97 25.21
C GLU A 71 23.33 9.17 24.24
N ARG A 72 24.45 9.52 23.58
CA ARG A 72 24.59 10.65 22.68
C ARG A 72 24.23 10.31 21.24
N ASP A 73 24.79 9.21 20.73
CA ASP A 73 24.57 8.69 19.39
C ASP A 73 24.51 7.16 19.42
N GLY A 74 23.29 6.65 19.33
CA GLY A 74 23.04 5.21 19.25
C GLY A 74 23.41 4.59 17.90
N SER A 75 23.72 5.39 16.87
CA SER A 75 23.88 4.91 15.48
C SER A 75 25.33 4.63 15.08
N VAL A 76 26.33 5.33 15.66
CA VAL A 76 27.73 5.16 15.29
C VAL A 76 28.24 3.77 15.71
N PRO A 77 28.85 2.97 14.82
CA PRO A 77 29.37 1.66 15.17
C PRO A 77 30.64 1.81 16.03
N VAL A 78 30.67 1.12 17.18
CA VAL A 78 31.82 1.08 18.12
C VAL A 78 32.37 -0.33 18.09
N VAL A 79 33.64 -0.48 17.70
CA VAL A 79 34.43 -1.71 17.81
C VAL A 79 35.30 -1.64 18.99
N MET A 80 35.13 -2.54 19.97
CA MET A 80 35.94 -2.61 21.18
C MET A 80 37.25 -3.36 20.92
N MET A 81 38.36 -2.90 21.55
CA MET A 81 39.66 -3.55 21.48
C MET A 81 40.12 -3.91 22.91
N SER A 82 40.83 -5.03 23.11
CA SER A 82 41.39 -5.38 24.41
C SER A 82 42.58 -6.33 24.29
N GLY A 83 43.56 -6.15 25.18
CA GLY A 83 44.78 -6.99 25.30
C GLY A 83 44.65 -8.19 26.24
N LYS A 84 43.61 -8.22 27.11
CA LYS A 84 43.36 -9.31 28.08
C LYS A 84 41.86 -9.57 28.18
N ALA A 85 41.27 -9.92 27.07
CA ALA A 85 39.84 -10.17 27.03
C ALA A 85 39.49 -11.49 27.73
N GLN A 86 38.73 -11.40 28.83
CA GLN A 86 37.94 -12.54 29.27
C GLN A 86 36.67 -12.57 28.39
N LEU A 87 36.18 -13.77 28.08
CA LEU A 87 34.93 -13.94 27.32
C LEU A 87 33.76 -13.12 27.92
N THR A 88 33.78 -12.92 29.24
CA THR A 88 32.84 -12.08 29.99
C THR A 88 32.85 -10.62 29.55
N ASP A 89 34.03 -10.04 29.22
CA ASP A 89 34.16 -8.64 28.83
C ASP A 89 33.62 -8.41 27.40
N ALA A 90 33.91 -9.34 26.51
CA ALA A 90 33.36 -9.31 25.15
C ALA A 90 31.83 -9.40 25.16
N VAL A 91 31.24 -10.33 25.96
CA VAL A 91 29.78 -10.47 26.09
C VAL A 91 29.18 -9.20 26.71
N ARG A 92 29.85 -8.59 27.69
CA ARG A 92 29.42 -7.36 28.34
C ARG A 92 29.43 -6.18 27.35
N ALA A 93 30.51 -6.01 26.59
CA ALA A 93 30.60 -4.97 25.54
C ALA A 93 29.49 -5.07 24.51
N ILE A 94 29.22 -6.27 23.99
CA ILE A 94 28.14 -6.48 23.02
C ILE A 94 26.76 -6.18 23.63
N LYS A 95 26.49 -6.55 24.89
CA LYS A 95 25.25 -6.21 25.60
C LYS A 95 25.04 -4.70 25.76
N HIS A 96 26.13 -3.93 25.91
CA HIS A 96 26.09 -2.47 25.99
C HIS A 96 26.12 -1.78 24.61
N GLY A 97 26.01 -2.56 23.54
CA GLY A 97 25.82 -2.04 22.19
C GLY A 97 27.11 -1.87 21.38
N ALA A 98 28.21 -2.50 21.75
CA ALA A 98 29.36 -2.60 20.84
C ALA A 98 28.99 -3.38 19.59
N PHE A 99 29.49 -2.95 18.41
CA PHE A 99 29.30 -3.66 17.16
C PHE A 99 30.03 -5.00 17.16
N GLN A 100 31.29 -4.98 17.57
CA GLN A 100 32.14 -6.15 17.65
C GLN A 100 33.28 -5.92 18.63
N PHE A 101 33.97 -7.00 18.99
CA PHE A 101 35.12 -7.00 19.91
C PHE A 101 36.35 -7.59 19.16
N LEU A 102 37.52 -6.93 19.29
CA LEU A 102 38.80 -7.36 18.74
C LEU A 102 39.80 -7.61 19.83
N GLU A 103 40.45 -8.75 19.81
CA GLU A 103 41.53 -9.10 20.76
C GLU A 103 42.88 -8.60 20.23
N LYS A 104 43.68 -7.96 21.13
CA LYS A 104 45.06 -7.61 20.83
C LYS A 104 45.98 -8.86 21.00
N PRO A 105 46.92 -9.13 20.09
CA PRO A 105 47.48 -8.21 19.10
C PRO A 105 46.58 -8.05 17.86
N LEU A 106 46.36 -6.79 17.49
CA LEU A 106 45.51 -6.45 16.33
C LEU A 106 46.22 -6.77 15.02
N THR A 107 45.58 -7.58 14.15
CA THR A 107 46.07 -7.78 12.79
C THR A 107 45.40 -6.76 11.87
N PRO A 108 46.11 -6.23 10.84
CA PRO A 108 45.57 -5.30 9.86
C PRO A 108 44.29 -5.79 9.24
N GLU A 109 44.24 -7.08 8.84
CA GLU A 109 43.13 -7.72 8.18
C GLU A 109 41.88 -7.74 9.09
N ALA A 110 42.04 -8.12 10.35
CA ALA A 110 40.92 -8.19 11.30
C ALA A 110 40.30 -6.81 11.55
N VAL A 111 41.14 -5.79 11.71
CA VAL A 111 40.68 -4.40 11.90
C VAL A 111 39.91 -3.91 10.68
N LEU A 112 40.46 -4.08 9.48
CA LEU A 112 39.85 -3.60 8.23
C LEU A 112 38.54 -4.32 7.90
N ILE A 113 38.50 -5.65 8.05
CA ILE A 113 37.28 -6.44 7.80
C ILE A 113 36.17 -6.00 8.77
N THR A 114 36.49 -5.90 10.05
CA THR A 114 35.51 -5.53 11.07
C THR A 114 35.00 -4.11 10.85
N LEU A 115 35.90 -3.16 10.57
CA LEU A 115 35.54 -1.76 10.35
C LEU A 115 34.66 -1.59 9.09
N ARG A 116 35.05 -2.24 7.97
CA ARG A 116 34.25 -2.19 6.73
C ARG A 116 32.88 -2.80 6.95
N SER A 117 32.77 -3.95 7.60
CA SER A 117 31.47 -4.58 7.93
C SER A 117 30.58 -3.69 8.81
N ALA A 118 31.20 -3.02 9.80
CA ALA A 118 30.50 -2.08 10.69
C ALA A 118 29.92 -0.88 9.90
N LEU A 119 30.72 -0.28 9.04
CA LEU A 119 30.33 0.86 8.19
C LEU A 119 29.26 0.47 7.19
N GLU A 120 29.39 -0.68 6.51
CA GLU A 120 28.42 -1.17 5.54
C GLU A 120 27.06 -1.44 6.18
N LEU A 121 27.04 -2.11 7.33
CA LEU A 121 25.79 -2.38 8.05
C LEU A 121 25.11 -1.08 8.49
N THR A 122 25.90 -0.12 9.03
CA THR A 122 25.35 1.18 9.47
C THR A 122 24.79 1.96 8.29
N ARG A 123 25.49 1.97 7.15
CA ARG A 123 25.03 2.61 5.92
C ARG A 123 23.73 1.97 5.40
N THR A 124 23.66 0.66 5.33
CA THR A 124 22.47 -0.08 4.89
C THR A 124 21.28 0.19 5.83
N GLN A 125 21.51 0.27 7.15
CA GLN A 125 20.48 0.62 8.12
C GLN A 125 20.01 2.07 7.97
N ALA A 126 20.92 3.01 7.71
CA ALA A 126 20.60 4.41 7.48
C ALA A 126 19.79 4.59 6.18
N GLU A 127 20.21 3.93 5.08
CA GLU A 127 19.46 3.91 3.82
C GLU A 127 18.07 3.30 4.00
N ASN A 128 17.96 2.20 4.75
CA ASN A 128 16.67 1.57 5.07
C ASN A 128 15.76 2.49 5.92
N ARG A 129 16.33 3.22 6.91
CA ARG A 129 15.58 4.23 7.68
C ARG A 129 15.15 5.41 6.80
N ALA A 130 16.03 5.90 5.91
CA ALA A 130 15.71 6.97 4.97
C ALA A 130 14.62 6.54 3.98
N LEU A 131 14.72 5.35 3.41
CA LEU A 131 13.68 4.76 2.56
C LEU A 131 12.36 4.58 3.32
N LYS A 132 12.40 4.07 4.55
CA LYS A 132 11.20 3.97 5.41
C LYS A 132 10.61 5.34 5.76
N SER A 133 11.43 6.37 5.93
CA SER A 133 10.95 7.74 6.19
C SER A 133 10.33 8.38 4.94
N GLN A 134 10.89 8.12 3.76
CA GLN A 134 10.29 8.52 2.47
C GLN A 134 9.02 7.72 2.17
N LEU A 135 8.95 6.46 2.60
CA LEU A 135 7.76 5.62 2.55
C LEU A 135 6.75 5.93 3.67
N LYS A 136 7.03 6.84 4.61
CA LYS A 136 5.97 7.46 5.42
C LYS A 136 5.03 8.17 4.45
N ARG A 137 4.10 7.38 3.87
CA ARG A 137 2.96 7.91 3.13
C ARG A 137 2.36 8.99 4.00
N PRO A 138 2.03 10.18 3.44
CA PRO A 138 1.31 11.19 4.18
C PRO A 138 0.15 10.48 4.89
N ARG A 139 -0.10 10.84 6.14
CA ARG A 139 -1.20 10.28 6.94
C ARG A 139 -2.44 10.39 6.08
N ILE A 140 -2.87 9.30 5.47
CA ILE A 140 -4.04 9.29 4.60
C ILE A 140 -5.21 9.31 5.56
N GLU A 141 -5.73 10.51 5.83
CA GLU A 141 -6.87 10.71 6.71
C GLU A 141 -8.12 10.22 5.99
N MET A 142 -8.93 9.45 6.72
CA MET A 142 -10.27 9.11 6.25
C MET A 142 -11.13 10.36 6.33
N VAL A 143 -11.51 10.89 5.17
CA VAL A 143 -12.40 12.05 5.06
C VAL A 143 -13.84 11.57 4.97
N GLY A 144 -14.71 12.11 5.83
CA GLY A 144 -16.13 11.86 5.83
C GLY A 144 -16.75 12.10 7.20
N SER A 145 -17.90 12.75 7.22
CA SER A 145 -18.69 13.11 8.43
C SER A 145 -20.11 12.51 8.41
N THR A 146 -20.49 11.84 7.34
CA THR A 146 -21.78 11.17 7.20
C THR A 146 -21.94 10.07 8.26
N GLU A 147 -23.17 9.73 8.59
CA GLU A 147 -23.48 8.70 9.59
C GLU A 147 -22.83 7.35 9.24
N GLY A 148 -22.80 6.97 7.95
CA GLY A 148 -22.13 5.78 7.49
C GLY A 148 -20.63 5.79 7.81
N MET A 149 -19.94 6.92 7.58
CA MET A 149 -18.51 7.06 7.88
C MET A 149 -18.23 7.16 9.39
N ARG A 150 -19.15 7.74 10.18
CA ARG A 150 -19.02 7.72 11.65
C ARG A 150 -19.10 6.30 12.21
N LYS A 151 -20.04 5.47 11.73
CA LYS A 151 -20.12 4.05 12.10
C LYS A 151 -18.82 3.29 11.76
N VAL A 152 -18.22 3.58 10.60
CA VAL A 152 -16.92 3.00 10.21
C VAL A 152 -15.82 3.47 11.18
N ALA A 153 -15.75 4.74 11.52
CA ALA A 153 -14.75 5.27 12.47
C ALA A 153 -14.90 4.68 13.87
N GLU A 154 -16.14 4.52 14.35
CA GLU A 154 -16.46 3.86 15.63
C GLU A 154 -16.00 2.39 15.61
N ALA A 155 -16.32 1.65 14.55
CA ALA A 155 -15.90 0.26 14.37
C ALA A 155 -14.38 0.12 14.37
N ILE A 156 -13.66 1.02 13.69
CA ILE A 156 -12.19 1.08 13.70
C ILE A 156 -11.68 1.29 15.13
N SER A 157 -12.24 2.26 15.87
CA SER A 157 -11.79 2.54 17.23
C SER A 157 -12.02 1.36 18.19
N GLN A 158 -13.11 0.63 18.02
CA GLN A 158 -13.44 -0.56 18.82
C GLN A 158 -12.49 -1.74 18.53
N VAL A 159 -12.19 -2.00 17.25
CA VAL A 159 -11.43 -3.19 16.86
C VAL A 159 -9.91 -3.00 16.91
N SER A 160 -9.43 -1.76 16.77
CA SER A 160 -7.98 -1.46 16.72
C SER A 160 -7.19 -1.97 17.92
N PRO A 161 -7.63 -1.81 19.19
CA PRO A 161 -6.88 -2.28 20.36
C PRO A 161 -6.92 -3.79 20.55
N THR A 162 -7.65 -4.53 19.72
CA THR A 162 -7.79 -5.99 19.79
C THR A 162 -6.91 -6.70 18.77
N GLU A 163 -6.75 -8.01 18.91
CA GLU A 163 -6.12 -8.88 17.90
C GLU A 163 -7.18 -9.56 16.99
N ALA A 164 -8.42 -9.11 17.06
CA ALA A 164 -9.51 -9.66 16.26
C ALA A 164 -9.22 -9.50 14.75
N ARG A 165 -9.61 -10.52 13.98
CA ARG A 165 -9.58 -10.46 12.53
C ARG A 165 -10.72 -9.56 12.04
N VAL A 166 -10.43 -8.79 11.02
CA VAL A 166 -11.37 -7.82 10.45
C VAL A 166 -11.61 -8.15 8.99
N LEU A 167 -12.88 -8.15 8.60
CA LEU A 167 -13.27 -8.27 7.20
C LEU A 167 -13.96 -6.98 6.75
N VAL A 168 -13.31 -6.27 5.83
CA VAL A 168 -13.79 -4.99 5.29
C VAL A 168 -14.53 -5.24 3.98
N TYR A 169 -15.83 -4.98 3.98
CA TYR A 169 -16.66 -5.03 2.78
C TYR A 169 -16.80 -3.66 2.14
N GLY A 170 -16.87 -3.61 0.83
CA GLY A 170 -17.18 -2.39 0.09
C GLY A 170 -16.80 -2.49 -1.37
N GLU A 171 -17.46 -1.70 -2.19
CA GLU A 171 -17.18 -1.62 -3.61
C GLU A 171 -15.71 -1.25 -3.90
N SER A 172 -15.27 -1.52 -5.13
CA SER A 172 -13.92 -1.10 -5.54
C SER A 172 -13.80 0.43 -5.46
N GLY A 173 -12.66 0.90 -4.95
CA GLY A 173 -12.38 2.34 -4.83
C GLY A 173 -13.04 3.07 -3.64
N THR A 174 -13.73 2.38 -2.72
CA THR A 174 -14.34 3.00 -1.52
C THR A 174 -13.34 3.42 -0.45
N GLY A 175 -12.11 2.82 -0.44
CA GLY A 175 -11.07 3.12 0.53
C GLY A 175 -10.80 2.00 1.54
N LYS A 176 -11.06 0.73 1.21
CA LYS A 176 -10.83 -0.45 2.09
C LYS A 176 -9.39 -0.50 2.64
N GLU A 177 -8.38 -0.17 1.81
CA GLU A 177 -6.98 -0.09 2.25
C GLU A 177 -6.75 1.00 3.30
N LEU A 178 -7.46 2.13 3.23
CA LEU A 178 -7.36 3.20 4.23
C LEU A 178 -7.88 2.74 5.59
N VAL A 179 -8.97 1.98 5.60
CA VAL A 179 -9.53 1.37 6.82
C VAL A 179 -8.52 0.40 7.44
N ALA A 180 -7.91 -0.48 6.64
CA ALA A 180 -6.89 -1.40 7.13
C ALA A 180 -5.68 -0.67 7.73
N ASN A 181 -5.21 0.38 7.07
CA ASN A 181 -4.12 1.22 7.57
C ASN A 181 -4.51 1.95 8.87
N ALA A 182 -5.75 2.47 8.97
CA ALA A 182 -6.24 3.14 10.17
C ALA A 182 -6.32 2.16 11.36
N ILE A 183 -6.83 0.95 11.16
CA ILE A 183 -6.88 -0.12 12.17
C ILE A 183 -5.47 -0.49 12.65
N HIS A 184 -4.51 -0.62 11.73
CA HIS A 184 -3.13 -0.93 12.08
C HIS A 184 -2.49 0.19 12.89
N GLN A 185 -2.62 1.45 12.44
CA GLN A 185 -2.01 2.62 13.10
C GLN A 185 -2.57 2.89 14.49
N ALA A 186 -3.86 2.64 14.72
CA ALA A 186 -4.51 2.77 16.01
C ALA A 186 -4.37 1.51 16.88
N GLY A 187 -3.80 0.42 16.35
CA GLY A 187 -3.67 -0.87 17.01
C GLY A 187 -2.39 -1.05 17.80
N ARG A 188 -2.31 -2.17 18.54
CA ARG A 188 -1.12 -2.54 19.34
C ARG A 188 0.13 -2.77 18.50
N ARG A 189 -0.01 -3.02 17.21
CA ARG A 189 1.07 -3.30 16.26
C ARG A 189 1.45 -2.10 15.39
N ALA A 190 1.07 -0.87 15.76
CA ALA A 190 1.32 0.35 15.00
C ALA A 190 2.79 0.60 14.62
N GLY A 191 3.73 0.17 15.46
CA GLY A 191 5.18 0.27 15.19
C GLY A 191 5.79 -0.93 14.46
N LYS A 192 4.98 -1.92 14.08
CA LYS A 192 5.38 -3.16 13.40
C LYS A 192 5.10 -3.07 11.90
N PRO A 193 5.62 -4.01 11.09
CA PRO A 193 5.32 -3.99 9.66
C PRO A 193 3.84 -4.19 9.36
N ILE A 194 3.32 -3.49 8.35
CA ILE A 194 2.09 -3.83 7.65
C ILE A 194 2.44 -4.26 6.24
N VAL A 195 2.08 -5.50 5.89
CA VAL A 195 2.31 -6.07 4.56
C VAL A 195 0.96 -6.16 3.85
N SER A 196 0.85 -5.53 2.68
CA SER A 196 -0.37 -5.58 1.86
C SER A 196 -0.20 -6.56 0.71
N VAL A 197 -1.24 -7.33 0.43
CA VAL A 197 -1.32 -8.27 -0.69
C VAL A 197 -2.64 -8.07 -1.40
N ASN A 198 -2.59 -7.77 -2.69
CA ASN A 198 -3.78 -7.77 -3.53
C ASN A 198 -3.91 -9.14 -4.20
N CYS A 199 -4.89 -9.94 -3.75
CA CYS A 199 -5.07 -11.32 -4.21
C CYS A 199 -5.51 -11.38 -5.68
N ALA A 200 -6.24 -10.38 -6.18
CA ALA A 200 -6.66 -10.30 -7.58
C ALA A 200 -5.50 -9.99 -8.55
N ALA A 201 -4.45 -9.33 -8.06
CA ALA A 201 -3.31 -8.94 -8.89
C ALA A 201 -2.27 -10.06 -9.08
N ILE A 202 -2.37 -11.16 -8.31
CA ILE A 202 -1.43 -12.27 -8.37
C ILE A 202 -1.99 -13.34 -9.31
N PRO A 203 -1.21 -13.83 -10.31
CA PRO A 203 -1.60 -14.99 -11.09
C PRO A 203 -1.93 -16.18 -10.20
N ARG A 204 -2.99 -16.91 -10.52
CA ARG A 204 -3.53 -18.02 -9.68
C ARG A 204 -2.47 -19.05 -9.29
N ASP A 205 -1.57 -19.37 -10.22
CA ASP A 205 -0.48 -20.36 -10.00
C ASP A 205 0.62 -19.83 -9.07
N LEU A 206 0.70 -18.52 -8.84
CA LEU A 206 1.73 -17.89 -8.00
C LEU A 206 1.20 -17.44 -6.63
N VAL A 207 -0.11 -17.47 -6.41
CA VAL A 207 -0.73 -17.00 -5.15
C VAL A 207 -0.10 -17.68 -3.94
N GLU A 208 0.04 -19.00 -3.98
CA GLU A 208 0.62 -19.76 -2.87
C GLU A 208 2.08 -19.40 -2.63
N SER A 209 2.86 -19.31 -3.71
CA SER A 209 4.26 -18.92 -3.65
C SER A 209 4.48 -17.52 -3.09
N GLU A 210 3.65 -16.55 -3.49
CA GLU A 210 3.71 -15.18 -2.95
C GLU A 210 3.27 -15.12 -1.49
N MET A 211 2.19 -15.82 -1.12
CA MET A 211 1.66 -15.78 0.25
C MET A 211 2.53 -16.52 1.25
N PHE A 212 2.94 -17.76 0.93
CA PHE A 212 3.59 -18.68 1.87
C PHE A 212 5.09 -18.85 1.63
N GLY A 213 5.60 -18.37 0.47
CA GLY A 213 7.01 -18.52 0.07
C GLY A 213 7.29 -19.88 -0.57
N HIS A 214 8.50 -20.01 -1.12
CA HIS A 214 8.98 -21.25 -1.72
C HIS A 214 10.45 -21.50 -1.47
N GLU A 215 10.85 -22.77 -1.47
CA GLU A 215 12.24 -23.19 -1.50
C GLU A 215 12.71 -23.31 -2.96
N ARG A 216 14.01 -23.28 -3.16
CA ARG A 216 14.62 -23.50 -4.48
C ARG A 216 14.21 -24.84 -5.06
N GLY A 217 13.72 -24.86 -6.31
CA GLY A 217 13.27 -26.08 -6.99
C GLY A 217 11.83 -26.51 -6.68
N ALA A 218 11.06 -25.73 -5.94
CA ALA A 218 9.67 -26.07 -5.57
C ALA A 218 8.73 -26.19 -6.78
N PHE A 219 9.01 -25.45 -7.85
CA PHE A 219 8.29 -25.53 -9.13
C PHE A 219 9.20 -25.09 -10.28
N THR A 220 8.77 -25.28 -11.54
CA THR A 220 9.49 -24.87 -12.72
C THR A 220 9.62 -23.33 -12.73
N GLY A 221 10.86 -22.83 -12.51
CA GLY A 221 11.15 -21.38 -12.39
C GLY A 221 11.54 -20.92 -10.97
N ALA A 222 11.44 -21.79 -9.95
CA ALA A 222 11.92 -21.50 -8.60
C ALA A 222 13.46 -21.62 -8.50
N THR A 223 14.17 -20.67 -9.06
CA THR A 223 15.66 -20.64 -9.11
C THR A 223 16.28 -20.32 -7.75
N GLU A 224 15.59 -19.55 -6.92
CA GLU A 224 16.04 -19.10 -5.60
C GLU A 224 14.94 -19.35 -4.56
N ARG A 225 15.35 -19.34 -3.29
CA ARG A 225 14.44 -19.37 -2.15
C ARG A 225 13.81 -17.99 -1.97
N ARG A 226 12.48 -17.91 -1.74
CA ARG A 226 11.76 -16.66 -1.50
C ARG A 226 10.87 -16.72 -0.26
N MET A 227 10.95 -15.67 0.57
CA MET A 227 10.08 -15.52 1.74
C MET A 227 8.67 -15.13 1.30
N GLY A 228 7.65 -15.72 1.96
CA GLY A 228 6.25 -15.40 1.73
C GLY A 228 5.79 -14.14 2.47
N ARG A 229 4.62 -13.62 2.09
CA ARG A 229 4.03 -12.43 2.71
C ARG A 229 3.72 -12.63 4.20
N PHE A 230 3.33 -13.82 4.60
CA PHE A 230 3.12 -14.16 6.02
C PHE A 230 4.42 -14.06 6.83
N GLU A 231 5.54 -14.53 6.28
CA GLU A 231 6.84 -14.40 6.94
C GLU A 231 7.27 -12.93 7.06
N LEU A 232 7.06 -12.13 6.01
CA LEU A 232 7.37 -10.70 6.00
C LEU A 232 6.50 -9.89 6.97
N ALA A 233 5.30 -10.39 7.28
CA ALA A 233 4.36 -9.76 8.21
C ALA A 233 4.54 -10.25 9.66
N ASP A 234 5.47 -11.13 9.94
CA ASP A 234 5.65 -11.72 11.28
C ASP A 234 5.86 -10.64 12.37
N GLY A 235 5.15 -10.78 13.47
CA GLY A 235 5.05 -9.80 14.55
C GLY A 235 4.23 -8.55 14.20
N GLY A 236 3.70 -8.44 12.96
CA GLY A 236 3.00 -7.28 12.40
C GLY A 236 1.57 -7.56 11.96
N THR A 237 1.18 -6.93 10.86
CA THR A 237 -0.17 -7.04 10.26
C THR A 237 -0.07 -7.43 8.79
N LEU A 238 -0.91 -8.38 8.36
CA LEU A 238 -1.10 -8.71 6.95
C LEU A 238 -2.47 -8.19 6.50
N PHE A 239 -2.47 -7.37 5.45
CA PHE A 239 -3.68 -6.92 4.78
C PHE A 239 -3.88 -7.68 3.49
N LEU A 240 -4.99 -8.44 3.40
CA LEU A 240 -5.39 -9.22 2.23
C LEU A 240 -6.50 -8.47 1.50
N ASP A 241 -6.16 -7.80 0.39
CA ASP A 241 -7.14 -7.12 -0.45
C ASP A 241 -7.72 -8.10 -1.49
N GLU A 242 -9.01 -8.00 -1.75
CA GLU A 242 -9.80 -8.86 -2.64
C GLU A 242 -9.62 -10.37 -2.31
N VAL A 243 -9.81 -10.71 -1.03
CA VAL A 243 -9.65 -12.09 -0.53
C VAL A 243 -10.59 -13.09 -1.20
N GLY A 244 -11.72 -12.62 -1.76
CA GLY A 244 -12.67 -13.43 -2.53
C GLY A 244 -12.12 -14.01 -3.83
N ASP A 245 -11.00 -13.47 -4.35
CA ASP A 245 -10.37 -13.95 -5.59
C ASP A 245 -9.39 -15.11 -5.39
N LEU A 246 -9.16 -15.54 -4.13
CA LEU A 246 -8.33 -16.69 -3.82
C LEU A 246 -8.94 -17.99 -4.34
N ASN A 247 -8.12 -18.86 -4.95
CA ASN A 247 -8.53 -20.23 -5.27
C ASN A 247 -8.71 -21.08 -4.01
N LEU A 248 -9.44 -22.19 -4.10
CA LEU A 248 -9.78 -23.06 -2.96
C LEU A 248 -8.55 -23.65 -2.24
N GLU A 249 -7.43 -23.87 -2.96
CA GLU A 249 -6.18 -24.37 -2.38
C GLU A 249 -5.53 -23.32 -1.48
N ALA A 250 -5.41 -22.09 -1.96
CA ALA A 250 -4.91 -20.96 -1.17
C ALA A 250 -5.82 -20.67 0.02
N GLN A 251 -7.16 -20.78 -0.15
CA GLN A 251 -8.12 -20.64 0.95
C GLN A 251 -7.89 -21.67 2.05
N ALA A 252 -7.62 -22.95 1.71
CA ALA A 252 -7.36 -24.00 2.68
C ALA A 252 -6.05 -23.76 3.46
N LYS A 253 -4.99 -23.31 2.77
CA LYS A 253 -3.73 -22.96 3.42
C LYS A 253 -3.88 -21.71 4.31
N LEU A 254 -4.61 -20.70 3.84
CA LEU A 254 -4.93 -19.51 4.64
C LEU A 254 -5.66 -19.88 5.93
N LEU A 255 -6.67 -20.75 5.85
CA LEU A 255 -7.40 -21.23 7.02
C LEU A 255 -6.44 -21.86 8.05
N ARG A 256 -5.54 -22.75 7.60
CA ARG A 256 -4.55 -23.37 8.49
C ARG A 256 -3.70 -22.32 9.23
N VAL A 257 -3.19 -21.32 8.51
CA VAL A 257 -2.41 -20.24 9.15
C VAL A 257 -3.25 -19.46 10.16
N LEU A 258 -4.51 -19.16 9.84
CA LEU A 258 -5.41 -18.45 10.75
C LEU A 258 -5.77 -19.26 12.01
N GLU A 259 -5.68 -20.58 11.96
CA GLU A 259 -5.99 -21.46 13.09
C GLU A 259 -4.79 -21.73 13.98
N THR A 260 -3.67 -22.09 13.37
CA THR A 260 -2.50 -22.61 14.08
C THR A 260 -1.33 -21.62 14.15
N GLY A 261 -1.35 -20.57 13.33
CA GLY A 261 -0.20 -19.70 13.11
C GLY A 261 0.95 -20.37 12.36
N GLU A 262 0.71 -21.53 11.73
CA GLU A 262 1.74 -22.31 11.06
C GLU A 262 1.72 -22.07 9.56
N ILE A 263 2.89 -21.83 9.00
CA ILE A 263 3.12 -21.72 7.56
C ILE A 263 4.12 -22.79 7.11
N GLN A 264 3.97 -23.23 5.89
CA GLN A 264 4.91 -24.12 5.22
C GLN A 264 5.18 -23.59 3.82
N ARG A 265 6.45 -23.34 3.49
CA ARG A 265 6.82 -22.92 2.13
C ARG A 265 6.58 -24.05 1.14
N LEU A 266 6.31 -23.68 -0.11
CA LEU A 266 6.22 -24.67 -1.17
C LEU A 266 7.58 -25.39 -1.32
N GLY A 267 7.53 -26.71 -1.38
CA GLY A 267 8.72 -27.56 -1.45
C GLY A 267 9.53 -27.70 -0.15
N ALA A 268 9.07 -27.15 0.97
CA ALA A 268 9.72 -27.32 2.27
C ALA A 268 9.05 -28.42 3.10
N GLU A 269 9.84 -29.16 3.87
CA GLU A 269 9.33 -30.06 4.91
C GLU A 269 9.09 -29.34 6.24
N ARG A 270 9.80 -28.23 6.45
CA ARG A 270 9.79 -27.52 7.73
C ARG A 270 8.59 -26.59 7.85
N ILE A 271 7.86 -26.72 8.96
CA ILE A 271 6.81 -25.80 9.39
C ILE A 271 7.44 -24.65 10.19
N GLN A 272 7.00 -23.43 9.93
CA GLN A 272 7.36 -22.23 10.69
C GLN A 272 6.13 -21.66 11.37
N ARG A 273 6.30 -21.07 12.56
CA ARG A 273 5.23 -20.34 13.25
C ARG A 273 5.41 -18.85 13.01
N VAL A 274 4.29 -18.18 12.75
CA VAL A 274 4.20 -16.72 12.58
C VAL A 274 3.11 -16.16 13.47
N ASP A 275 3.35 -14.96 13.98
CA ASP A 275 2.36 -14.20 14.75
C ASP A 275 1.91 -12.98 13.94
N VAL A 276 0.81 -13.12 13.19
CA VAL A 276 0.33 -12.11 12.25
C VAL A 276 -1.12 -11.74 12.53
N ARG A 277 -1.41 -10.46 12.75
CA ARG A 277 -2.78 -9.95 12.73
C ARG A 277 -3.26 -9.84 11.28
N VAL A 278 -4.39 -10.47 10.96
CA VAL A 278 -4.94 -10.45 9.59
C VAL A 278 -6.13 -9.49 9.51
N ILE A 279 -6.08 -8.60 8.50
CA ILE A 279 -7.17 -7.74 8.06
C ILE A 279 -7.44 -8.11 6.61
N SER A 280 -8.68 -8.45 6.27
CA SER A 280 -9.07 -8.84 4.91
C SER A 280 -10.05 -7.83 4.32
N ALA A 281 -10.05 -7.66 3.01
CA ALA A 281 -10.99 -6.83 2.30
C ALA A 281 -11.52 -7.53 1.05
N THR A 282 -12.75 -7.21 0.67
CA THR A 282 -13.37 -7.71 -0.56
C THR A 282 -14.49 -6.81 -1.05
N ASN A 283 -14.73 -6.78 -2.35
CA ASN A 283 -15.92 -6.20 -2.97
C ASN A 283 -17.00 -7.24 -3.26
N GLN A 284 -16.70 -8.54 -3.06
CA GLN A 284 -17.60 -9.65 -3.35
C GLN A 284 -18.46 -10.01 -2.14
N ARG A 285 -19.63 -10.54 -2.40
CA ARG A 285 -20.53 -11.15 -1.40
C ARG A 285 -20.05 -12.57 -1.10
N LEU A 286 -19.16 -12.72 -0.10
CA LEU A 286 -18.58 -14.01 0.26
C LEU A 286 -19.63 -15.04 0.69
N ASP A 287 -20.76 -14.61 1.27
CA ASP A 287 -21.92 -15.44 1.58
C ASP A 287 -22.49 -16.14 0.33
N GLN A 288 -22.57 -15.39 -0.79
CA GLN A 288 -22.97 -15.96 -2.08
C GLN A 288 -21.89 -16.90 -2.64
N GLY A 289 -20.61 -16.55 -2.46
CA GLY A 289 -19.49 -17.41 -2.82
C GLY A 289 -19.49 -18.74 -2.07
N VAL A 290 -19.86 -18.74 -0.79
CA VAL A 290 -20.05 -19.97 0.01
C VAL A 290 -21.18 -20.81 -0.57
N ALA A 291 -22.34 -20.20 -0.85
CA ALA A 291 -23.47 -20.91 -1.45
C ALA A 291 -23.15 -21.49 -2.84
N ALA A 292 -22.29 -20.81 -3.61
CA ALA A 292 -21.85 -21.25 -4.94
C ALA A 292 -20.67 -22.24 -4.89
N GLY A 293 -20.09 -22.54 -3.71
CA GLY A 293 -18.91 -23.41 -3.55
C GLY A 293 -17.59 -22.81 -4.06
N THR A 294 -17.53 -21.50 -4.33
CA THR A 294 -16.31 -20.79 -4.76
C THR A 294 -15.51 -20.25 -3.58
N PHE A 295 -16.13 -20.15 -2.41
CA PHE A 295 -15.49 -19.75 -1.17
C PHE A 295 -15.82 -20.73 -0.05
N ARG A 296 -14.84 -21.07 0.79
CA ARG A 296 -15.03 -22.03 1.89
C ARG A 296 -15.76 -21.39 3.05
N GLU A 297 -16.76 -22.10 3.59
CA GLU A 297 -17.56 -21.64 4.73
C GLU A 297 -16.73 -21.48 6.01
N ASP A 298 -15.82 -22.44 6.28
CA ASP A 298 -14.94 -22.41 7.45
C ASP A 298 -14.00 -21.20 7.44
N LEU A 299 -13.45 -20.85 6.28
CA LEU A 299 -12.62 -19.66 6.12
C LEU A 299 -13.44 -18.39 6.27
N TYR A 300 -14.66 -18.34 5.72
CA TYR A 300 -15.55 -17.19 5.85
C TYR A 300 -15.78 -16.81 7.32
N PHE A 301 -16.20 -17.76 8.15
CA PHE A 301 -16.41 -17.51 9.59
C PHE A 301 -15.11 -17.14 10.32
N ARG A 302 -13.99 -17.64 9.85
CA ARG A 302 -12.70 -17.34 10.46
C ARG A 302 -12.20 -15.93 10.12
N LEU A 303 -12.54 -15.39 8.94
CA LEU A 303 -12.22 -14.02 8.52
C LEU A 303 -13.23 -12.98 9.04
N ALA A 304 -14.50 -13.30 9.01
CA ALA A 304 -15.61 -12.38 9.33
C ALA A 304 -15.89 -12.27 10.85
N VAL A 305 -14.85 -12.24 11.69
CA VAL A 305 -15.00 -12.09 13.14
C VAL A 305 -15.51 -10.67 13.48
N PHE A 306 -15.01 -9.66 12.81
CA PHE A 306 -15.45 -8.29 12.95
C PHE A 306 -15.66 -7.67 11.55
N PRO A 307 -16.88 -7.67 11.02
CA PRO A 307 -17.16 -7.10 9.71
C PRO A 307 -17.28 -5.57 9.79
N ILE A 308 -16.69 -4.87 8.80
CA ILE A 308 -16.84 -3.42 8.60
C ILE A 308 -17.32 -3.20 7.18
N GLU A 309 -18.44 -2.52 7.00
CA GLU A 309 -18.98 -2.20 5.69
C GLU A 309 -18.70 -0.73 5.33
N LEU A 310 -18.01 -0.49 4.21
CA LEU A 310 -17.77 0.84 3.68
C LEU A 310 -18.88 1.22 2.71
N PRO A 311 -19.61 2.33 2.97
CA PRO A 311 -20.62 2.80 2.06
C PRO A 311 -19.99 3.28 0.74
N PRO A 312 -20.63 3.00 -0.41
CA PRO A 312 -20.22 3.57 -1.69
C PRO A 312 -20.45 5.09 -1.69
N LEU A 313 -19.72 5.82 -2.53
CA LEU A 313 -19.71 7.29 -2.53
C LEU A 313 -21.10 7.88 -2.76
N ARG A 314 -21.93 7.24 -3.59
CA ARG A 314 -23.33 7.65 -3.83
C ARG A 314 -24.24 7.62 -2.57
N HIS A 315 -23.87 6.90 -1.52
CA HIS A 315 -24.58 6.85 -0.25
C HIS A 315 -23.98 7.80 0.81
N ARG A 316 -22.91 8.54 0.46
CA ARG A 316 -22.28 9.55 1.31
C ARG A 316 -21.94 10.83 0.53
N ILE A 317 -22.85 11.24 -0.31
CA ILE A 317 -22.66 12.40 -1.21
C ILE A 317 -22.41 13.70 -0.41
N ASP A 318 -22.89 13.81 0.81
CA ASP A 318 -22.61 14.95 1.70
C ASP A 318 -21.12 15.08 2.07
N ASP A 319 -20.33 13.99 1.95
CA ASP A 319 -18.88 14.03 2.15
C ASP A 319 -18.12 14.50 0.88
N LEU A 320 -18.81 14.62 -0.27
CA LEU A 320 -18.17 14.91 -1.56
C LEU A 320 -17.38 16.23 -1.57
N PRO A 321 -17.89 17.37 -1.04
CA PRO A 321 -17.13 18.62 -1.04
C PRO A 321 -15.82 18.51 -0.25
N ALA A 322 -15.85 17.88 0.92
CA ALA A 322 -14.66 17.68 1.76
C ALA A 322 -13.66 16.71 1.09
N LEU A 323 -14.14 15.67 0.42
CA LEU A 323 -13.31 14.74 -0.36
C LEU A 323 -12.63 15.44 -1.55
N ILE A 324 -13.36 16.28 -2.29
CA ILE A 324 -12.85 17.05 -3.42
C ILE A 324 -11.72 17.99 -2.94
N GLN A 325 -11.96 18.75 -1.88
CA GLN A 325 -10.96 19.64 -1.31
C GLN A 325 -9.71 18.89 -0.88
N HIS A 326 -9.86 17.81 -0.10
CA HIS A 326 -8.75 16.99 0.37
C HIS A 326 -7.92 16.39 -0.78
N LEU A 327 -8.59 15.89 -1.82
CA LEU A 327 -7.92 15.29 -2.99
C LEU A 327 -7.21 16.35 -3.83
N ALA A 328 -7.82 17.54 -4.05
CA ALA A 328 -7.22 18.65 -4.77
C ALA A 328 -5.98 19.18 -4.05
N GLU A 329 -6.05 19.38 -2.73
CA GLU A 329 -4.92 19.81 -1.90
C GLU A 329 -3.78 18.79 -1.94
N ARG A 330 -4.08 17.50 -1.96
CA ARG A 330 -3.08 16.44 -2.06
C ARG A 330 -2.35 16.43 -3.40
N ILE A 331 -3.03 16.81 -4.49
CA ILE A 331 -2.46 16.83 -5.86
C ILE A 331 -1.64 18.09 -6.09
N ARG A 332 -2.14 19.25 -5.71
CA ARG A 332 -1.57 20.57 -6.03
C ARG A 332 -1.09 21.38 -4.82
N GLY A 333 -1.25 20.89 -3.60
CA GLY A 333 -0.91 21.62 -2.38
C GLY A 333 -1.66 22.96 -2.29
N HIS A 334 -0.93 24.03 -2.01
CA HIS A 334 -1.51 25.40 -1.90
C HIS A 334 -2.04 25.98 -3.23
N GLN A 335 -1.82 25.30 -4.36
CA GLN A 335 -2.33 25.70 -5.68
C GLN A 335 -3.55 24.86 -6.09
N ALA A 336 -4.24 24.25 -5.14
CA ALA A 336 -5.46 23.50 -5.40
C ALA A 336 -6.52 24.39 -6.04
N PRO A 337 -7.17 23.95 -7.14
CA PRO A 337 -8.24 24.72 -7.77
C PRO A 337 -9.46 24.80 -6.86
N VAL A 338 -10.20 25.92 -6.97
CA VAL A 338 -11.48 26.12 -6.29
C VAL A 338 -12.60 25.62 -7.19
N PHE A 339 -13.51 24.83 -6.64
CA PHE A 339 -14.67 24.32 -7.37
C PHE A 339 -15.87 25.22 -7.11
N THR A 340 -16.55 25.67 -8.18
CA THR A 340 -17.77 26.47 -8.03
C THR A 340 -18.92 25.65 -7.43
N ALA A 341 -19.91 26.32 -6.86
CA ALA A 341 -21.09 25.64 -6.30
C ALA A 341 -21.82 24.79 -7.35
N GLU A 342 -21.94 25.29 -8.59
CA GLU A 342 -22.54 24.58 -9.72
C GLU A 342 -21.70 23.36 -10.15
N ALA A 343 -20.37 23.43 -10.04
CA ALA A 343 -19.48 22.30 -10.29
C ALA A 343 -19.72 21.20 -9.24
N LEU A 344 -19.82 21.56 -7.96
CA LEU A 344 -20.11 20.61 -6.87
C LEU A 344 -21.47 19.96 -7.05
N VAL A 345 -22.50 20.71 -7.43
CA VAL A 345 -23.85 20.17 -7.72
C VAL A 345 -23.78 19.19 -8.91
N SER A 346 -23.05 19.55 -9.97
CA SER A 346 -22.87 18.67 -11.14
C SER A 346 -22.19 17.36 -10.77
N MET A 347 -21.17 17.40 -9.87
CA MET A 347 -20.47 16.22 -9.37
C MET A 347 -21.32 15.39 -8.42
N ALA A 348 -22.18 16.02 -7.61
CA ALA A 348 -23.10 15.34 -6.71
C ALA A 348 -24.20 14.56 -7.45
N GLY A 349 -24.56 15.00 -8.65
CA GLY A 349 -25.53 14.31 -9.54
C GLY A 349 -24.97 13.07 -10.24
N TYR A 350 -23.70 12.72 -10.07
CA TYR A 350 -23.07 11.55 -10.68
C TYR A 350 -23.01 10.37 -9.70
N ASP A 351 -23.18 9.14 -10.18
CA ASP A 351 -23.30 7.94 -9.33
C ASP A 351 -21.97 7.36 -8.82
N TRP A 352 -20.84 7.82 -9.35
CA TRP A 352 -19.49 7.43 -8.94
C TRP A 352 -19.28 5.91 -8.88
N PRO A 353 -19.44 5.15 -9.97
CA PRO A 353 -19.28 3.69 -9.95
C PRO A 353 -17.87 3.25 -9.52
N GLY A 354 -16.82 4.05 -9.78
CA GLY A 354 -15.46 3.83 -9.28
C GLY A 354 -15.16 4.47 -7.93
N ASN A 355 -16.20 5.01 -7.24
CA ASN A 355 -16.13 5.59 -5.91
C ASN A 355 -15.03 6.68 -5.78
N VAL A 356 -14.29 6.69 -4.66
CA VAL A 356 -13.24 7.69 -4.38
C VAL A 356 -12.04 7.54 -5.34
N ARG A 357 -11.80 6.36 -5.88
CA ARG A 357 -10.72 6.15 -6.88
C ARG A 357 -11.05 6.88 -8.18
N GLU A 358 -12.27 6.78 -8.65
CA GLU A 358 -12.73 7.52 -9.83
C GLU A 358 -12.76 9.03 -9.56
N LEU A 359 -13.27 9.44 -8.40
CA LEU A 359 -13.26 10.83 -7.98
C LEU A 359 -11.85 11.43 -8.00
N ALA A 360 -10.86 10.72 -7.45
CA ALA A 360 -9.47 11.17 -7.46
C ALA A 360 -8.92 11.37 -8.88
N ASN A 361 -9.18 10.44 -9.79
CA ASN A 361 -8.78 10.55 -11.20
C ASN A 361 -9.46 11.73 -11.91
N VAL A 362 -10.74 11.97 -11.62
CA VAL A 362 -11.49 13.10 -12.19
C VAL A 362 -10.92 14.42 -11.66
N ILE A 363 -10.64 14.53 -10.36
CA ILE A 363 -10.04 15.75 -9.77
C ILE A 363 -8.64 15.97 -10.32
N GLU A 364 -7.83 14.96 -10.47
CA GLU A 364 -6.50 15.06 -11.08
C GLU A 364 -6.61 15.58 -12.51
N ARG A 365 -7.50 15.02 -13.33
CA ARG A 365 -7.75 15.47 -14.69
C ARG A 365 -8.24 16.92 -14.74
N LEU A 366 -9.22 17.28 -13.91
CA LEU A 366 -9.72 18.65 -13.80
C LEU A 366 -8.62 19.64 -13.37
N SER A 367 -7.74 19.22 -12.46
CA SER A 367 -6.61 20.04 -12.01
C SER A 367 -5.54 20.25 -13.07
N ILE A 368 -5.42 19.34 -14.06
CA ILE A 368 -4.47 19.45 -15.17
C ILE A 368 -5.00 20.39 -16.26
N ILE A 369 -6.29 20.22 -16.66
CA ILE A 369 -6.87 20.93 -17.80
C ILE A 369 -7.57 22.25 -17.41
N GLY A 370 -7.95 22.39 -16.12
CA GLY A 370 -8.60 23.59 -15.60
C GLY A 370 -7.62 24.65 -15.13
N GLY A 371 -8.15 25.84 -14.91
CA GLY A 371 -7.45 26.97 -14.28
C GLY A 371 -7.55 26.91 -12.74
N PRO A 372 -7.39 28.06 -12.08
CA PRO A 372 -7.53 28.17 -10.63
C PRO A 372 -8.97 27.95 -10.14
N GLU A 373 -9.95 28.01 -11.04
CA GLU A 373 -11.37 27.80 -10.77
C GLU A 373 -11.94 26.77 -11.73
N ILE A 374 -12.71 25.80 -11.20
CA ILE A 374 -13.34 24.71 -11.93
C ILE A 374 -14.86 24.94 -11.94
N ASP A 375 -15.42 25.12 -13.13
CA ASP A 375 -16.85 25.33 -13.34
C ASP A 375 -17.61 24.04 -13.72
N ALA A 376 -18.95 24.14 -13.74
CA ALA A 376 -19.81 23.02 -14.11
C ALA A 376 -19.67 22.60 -15.59
N ALA A 377 -19.25 23.49 -16.48
CA ALA A 377 -19.10 23.15 -17.90
C ALA A 377 -17.90 22.22 -18.08
N LEU A 378 -16.77 22.54 -17.44
CA LEU A 378 -15.59 21.69 -17.45
C LEU A 378 -15.84 20.34 -16.78
N VAL A 379 -16.56 20.32 -15.65
CA VAL A 379 -16.96 19.06 -14.96
C VAL A 379 -17.78 18.17 -15.93
N ARG A 380 -18.80 18.71 -16.58
CA ARG A 380 -19.63 17.97 -17.56
C ARG A 380 -18.86 17.47 -18.78
N GLN A 381 -17.77 18.15 -19.15
CA GLN A 381 -16.90 17.71 -20.24
C GLN A 381 -16.05 16.48 -19.83
N VAL A 382 -15.69 16.39 -18.56
CA VAL A 382 -14.80 15.34 -18.04
C VAL A 382 -15.56 14.11 -17.54
N LEU A 383 -16.76 14.30 -16.97
CA LEU A 383 -17.59 13.19 -16.49
C LEU A 383 -18.21 12.41 -17.65
N PRO A 384 -18.26 11.06 -17.57
CA PRO A 384 -18.95 10.23 -18.54
C PRO A 384 -20.45 10.54 -18.57
N ARG A 385 -21.01 10.74 -19.77
CA ARG A 385 -22.44 11.11 -19.95
C ARG A 385 -23.44 10.03 -19.56
N SER A 386 -23.01 8.78 -19.41
CA SER A 386 -23.89 7.62 -19.21
C SER A 386 -24.40 7.43 -17.77
N ASN A 387 -23.80 8.11 -16.77
CA ASN A 387 -24.08 7.86 -15.35
C ASN A 387 -24.53 9.13 -14.59
N LEU A 388 -25.03 10.14 -15.30
CA LEU A 388 -25.67 11.27 -14.64
C LEU A 388 -27.06 10.82 -14.15
N ARG A 389 -27.34 10.98 -12.85
CA ARG A 389 -28.68 10.82 -12.31
C ARG A 389 -29.62 11.73 -13.11
N ALA A 390 -30.67 11.16 -13.70
CA ALA A 390 -31.73 11.95 -14.28
C ALA A 390 -32.25 12.93 -13.21
N GLU A 391 -32.01 14.23 -13.41
CA GLU A 391 -32.62 15.25 -12.58
C GLU A 391 -34.12 15.00 -12.57
N SER A 392 -34.68 14.80 -11.38
CA SER A 392 -36.12 14.82 -11.18
C SER A 392 -36.63 16.25 -11.44
N ALA A 393 -36.85 16.55 -12.72
CA ALA A 393 -37.61 17.71 -13.13
C ALA A 393 -39.10 17.45 -12.90
N PRO A 394 -39.88 18.43 -12.40
CA PRO A 394 -41.30 18.28 -12.23
C PRO A 394 -41.97 18.06 -13.58
N SER A 395 -42.93 17.16 -13.59
CA SER A 395 -43.78 16.71 -14.68
C SER A 395 -44.17 17.79 -15.71
N GLY A 396 -43.71 17.62 -16.93
CA GLY A 396 -44.15 18.33 -18.10
C GLY A 396 -43.80 17.52 -19.34
N ASP A 397 -44.79 16.87 -19.85
CA ASP A 397 -44.98 16.26 -21.16
C ASP A 397 -43.83 15.50 -21.86
N ALA A 398 -44.11 14.24 -22.00
CA ALA A 398 -43.39 13.18 -22.66
C ALA A 398 -42.93 13.49 -24.09
N VAL A 399 -41.61 13.30 -24.34
CA VAL A 399 -41.16 12.74 -25.65
C VAL A 399 -40.22 11.60 -25.33
N GLY A 400 -40.60 10.38 -25.73
CA GLY A 400 -40.04 9.10 -25.37
C GLY A 400 -38.54 8.97 -25.67
N HIS A 401 -37.79 8.61 -24.69
CA HIS A 401 -36.47 8.01 -24.81
C HIS A 401 -36.60 6.51 -24.60
N ALA A 402 -35.95 5.76 -25.47
CA ALA A 402 -35.98 4.31 -25.54
C ALA A 402 -35.83 3.67 -24.18
N GLY A 403 -36.94 3.10 -23.67
CA GLY A 403 -37.05 2.43 -22.42
C GLY A 403 -36.10 1.26 -22.28
N SER A 404 -35.79 0.91 -21.04
CA SER A 404 -35.20 -0.36 -20.63
C SER A 404 -35.88 -1.49 -21.43
N VAL A 405 -35.06 -2.19 -22.23
CA VAL A 405 -35.52 -3.34 -23.00
C VAL A 405 -35.91 -4.43 -22.01
N ASP A 406 -37.22 -4.72 -21.95
CA ASP A 406 -37.73 -5.84 -21.15
C ASP A 406 -37.30 -7.15 -21.85
N LEU A 407 -36.32 -7.83 -21.25
CA LEU A 407 -35.72 -9.06 -21.77
C LEU A 407 -36.56 -10.31 -21.49
N GLN A 408 -37.73 -10.19 -20.87
CA GLN A 408 -38.52 -11.33 -20.43
C GLN A 408 -39.03 -12.13 -21.64
N GLY A 409 -38.33 -13.21 -21.98
CA GLY A 409 -38.81 -14.25 -22.87
C GLY A 409 -38.76 -13.97 -24.38
N ARG A 410 -38.14 -12.86 -24.83
CA ARG A 410 -38.06 -12.50 -26.27
C ARG A 410 -36.69 -12.87 -26.86
N SER A 411 -36.70 -13.41 -28.08
CA SER A 411 -35.44 -13.70 -28.77
C SER A 411 -34.73 -12.40 -29.20
N LEU A 412 -33.40 -12.43 -29.26
CA LEU A 412 -32.58 -11.31 -29.74
C LEU A 412 -33.04 -10.78 -31.09
N SER A 413 -33.47 -11.67 -31.99
CA SER A 413 -34.00 -11.31 -33.30
C SER A 413 -35.25 -10.42 -33.23
N ASN A 414 -36.18 -10.75 -32.32
CA ASN A 414 -37.40 -9.96 -32.12
C ASN A 414 -37.13 -8.58 -31.56
N LEU A 415 -36.16 -8.50 -30.62
CA LEU A 415 -35.74 -7.23 -30.02
C LEU A 415 -35.05 -6.32 -31.05
N LEU A 416 -34.21 -6.89 -31.92
CA LEU A 416 -33.54 -6.14 -32.99
C LEU A 416 -34.58 -5.67 -34.05
N ASP A 417 -35.56 -6.49 -34.40
CA ASP A 417 -36.61 -6.10 -35.32
C ASP A 417 -37.52 -4.99 -34.75
N ASP A 418 -37.81 -5.02 -33.46
CA ASP A 418 -38.59 -3.95 -32.80
C ASP A 418 -37.81 -2.63 -32.77
N TYR A 419 -36.49 -2.69 -32.46
CA TYR A 419 -35.63 -1.52 -32.49
C TYR A 419 -35.46 -0.94 -33.89
N GLU A 420 -35.22 -1.78 -34.88
CA GLU A 420 -35.11 -1.39 -36.28
C GLU A 420 -36.44 -0.76 -36.78
N ARG A 421 -37.59 -1.32 -36.37
CA ARG A 421 -38.92 -0.78 -36.67
C ARG A 421 -39.11 0.63 -36.09
N ALA A 422 -38.66 0.85 -34.89
CA ALA A 422 -38.72 2.17 -34.22
C ALA A 422 -37.86 3.20 -34.97
N LEU A 423 -36.61 2.86 -35.32
CA LEU A 423 -35.71 3.75 -36.06
C LEU A 423 -36.22 4.11 -37.43
N VAL A 424 -36.77 3.14 -38.17
CA VAL A 424 -37.35 3.39 -39.52
C VAL A 424 -38.60 4.27 -39.43
N ARG A 425 -39.48 4.07 -38.45
CA ARG A 425 -40.63 4.95 -38.21
C ARG A 425 -40.22 6.38 -37.90
N GLU A 426 -39.24 6.56 -37.01
CA GLU A 426 -38.73 7.88 -36.65
C GLU A 426 -38.11 8.58 -37.87
N GLY A 427 -37.28 7.88 -38.64
CA GLY A 427 -36.71 8.40 -39.88
C GLY A 427 -37.77 8.82 -40.92
N LEU A 428 -38.83 8.04 -41.08
CA LEU A 428 -39.96 8.37 -41.99
C LEU A 428 -40.77 9.56 -41.44
N ALA A 429 -41.00 9.64 -40.12
CA ALA A 429 -41.73 10.76 -39.51
C ALA A 429 -40.96 12.08 -39.69
N ARG A 430 -39.66 12.09 -39.49
CA ARG A 430 -38.78 13.27 -39.67
C ARG A 430 -38.74 13.69 -41.16
N ALA A 431 -38.77 12.74 -42.08
CA ALA A 431 -38.79 12.98 -43.51
C ALA A 431 -40.20 13.18 -44.07
N GLN A 432 -41.22 13.39 -43.22
CA GLN A 432 -42.63 13.59 -43.65
C GLN A 432 -43.16 12.51 -44.64
N GLY A 433 -42.73 11.27 -44.47
CA GLY A 433 -43.10 10.16 -45.34
C GLY A 433 -42.25 10.01 -46.61
N ASN A 434 -41.30 10.89 -46.87
CA ASN A 434 -40.43 10.78 -48.05
C ASN A 434 -39.34 9.72 -47.83
N VAL A 435 -39.52 8.55 -48.40
CA VAL A 435 -38.63 7.39 -48.26
C VAL A 435 -37.20 7.66 -48.77
N ALA A 436 -37.03 8.50 -49.80
CA ALA A 436 -35.70 8.83 -50.33
C ALA A 436 -34.91 9.74 -49.35
N GLU A 437 -35.60 10.59 -48.66
CA GLU A 437 -35.01 11.49 -47.62
C GLU A 437 -34.74 10.73 -46.32
N ALA A 438 -35.68 9.87 -45.92
CA ALA A 438 -35.47 8.98 -44.77
C ALA A 438 -34.25 8.02 -44.98
N ALA A 439 -34.09 7.49 -46.22
CA ALA A 439 -32.95 6.65 -46.54
C ALA A 439 -31.62 7.40 -46.41
N ARG A 440 -31.55 8.66 -46.86
CA ARG A 440 -30.35 9.52 -46.67
C ARG A 440 -30.06 9.82 -45.21
N ALA A 441 -31.12 10.12 -44.45
CA ALA A 441 -30.97 10.40 -43.00
C ALA A 441 -30.48 9.15 -42.20
N LEU A 442 -30.93 7.97 -42.61
CA LEU A 442 -30.52 6.68 -42.00
C LEU A 442 -29.24 6.08 -42.63
N GLN A 443 -28.54 6.84 -43.49
CA GLN A 443 -27.31 6.43 -44.19
C GLN A 443 -27.45 5.06 -44.91
N THR A 444 -28.59 4.82 -45.57
CA THR A 444 -28.87 3.60 -46.34
C THR A 444 -29.39 3.95 -47.74
N ASP A 445 -29.33 3.01 -48.66
CA ASP A 445 -29.94 3.21 -49.98
C ASP A 445 -31.46 2.99 -49.94
N ARG A 446 -32.15 3.66 -50.87
CA ARG A 446 -33.62 3.63 -50.92
C ARG A 446 -34.18 2.21 -51.12
N ALA A 447 -33.51 1.36 -51.89
CA ALA A 447 -33.96 0.00 -52.15
C ALA A 447 -33.80 -0.89 -50.91
N ASN A 448 -32.75 -0.68 -50.14
CA ASN A 448 -32.52 -1.38 -48.90
C ASN A 448 -33.55 -0.95 -47.85
N LEU A 449 -33.83 0.35 -47.72
CA LEU A 449 -34.85 0.84 -46.79
C LEU A 449 -36.23 0.27 -47.13
N TYR A 450 -36.59 0.19 -48.41
CA TYR A 450 -37.86 -0.43 -48.87
C TYR A 450 -37.93 -1.92 -48.47
N ARG A 451 -36.87 -2.68 -48.68
CA ARG A 451 -36.82 -4.10 -48.28
C ARG A 451 -36.97 -4.27 -46.76
N ARG A 452 -36.34 -3.41 -45.98
CA ARG A 452 -36.46 -3.40 -44.50
C ARG A 452 -37.87 -3.04 -44.07
N MET A 453 -38.46 -2.00 -44.63
CA MET A 453 -39.85 -1.61 -44.36
C MET A 453 -40.82 -2.77 -44.63
N LYS A 454 -40.67 -3.45 -45.76
CA LYS A 454 -41.51 -4.60 -46.12
C LYS A 454 -41.33 -5.77 -45.14
N ARG A 455 -40.09 -6.08 -44.75
CA ARG A 455 -39.80 -7.11 -43.75
C ARG A 455 -40.43 -6.77 -42.39
N LEU A 456 -40.40 -5.51 -41.99
CA LEU A 456 -40.86 -5.03 -40.67
C LEU A 456 -42.37 -4.67 -40.65
N GLY A 457 -43.10 -4.82 -41.76
CA GLY A 457 -44.53 -4.51 -41.86
C GLY A 457 -44.87 -3.02 -41.79
N LEU A 458 -43.99 -2.16 -42.31
CA LEU A 458 -44.10 -0.69 -42.30
C LEU A 458 -44.48 -0.12 -43.69
N SER A 459 -45.10 -0.89 -44.54
CA SER A 459 -45.52 -0.46 -45.89
C SER A 459 -46.85 0.27 -45.88
#